data_ddf40615a77fb2b2b697a52ba04e8f71
#
_entry.id   ddf40615a77fb2b2b697a52ba04e8f71
#
_cell.length_a   1.000
_cell.length_b   1.000
_cell.length_c   1.000
_cell.angle_alpha   90.00
_cell.angle_beta   90.00
_cell.angle_gamma   90.00
#
_symmetry.space_group_name_H-M   'P 1'
#
loop_
_entity.id
_entity.type
_entity.pdbx_description
1 polymer ?
#
loop_
_entity_poly.entity_id
_entity_poly.type
_entity_poly.pdbx_seq_one_letter_code
_entity_poly.pdbx_strand_id
1 'polypeptide(L)'
;MLRYIYDSTFDGFLSVIYNCYYNKMPDCIERDDRYTFNLLFDDNIIISDPVKSNKVSKAIVQKISTETLIHVYQSFLSEVQGIELKLLKYIQLGFKIGSTVNDYMVNEFVNEIQKYSRKVGAEAHKFLGLVRFQDFNGILYAAIEPTYNVSELIANHFKERLANEKWIIHDVKRKFAIAYENNEWMIREFKFKKLESYEEEELFYQNLWKIFHKSVSIKERKNNRLQMQNMPKKYWNNLIEMK
;
A
#
# COMPACT_ATOMS: atom_id res chain seq x y z
N MET A 1 3.32 -30.25 -7.86
CA MET A 1 3.60 -28.84 -8.18
C MET A 1 4.27 -28.23 -6.94
N LEU A 2 5.37 -27.49 -7.09
CA LEU A 2 6.07 -26.85 -5.97
C LEU A 2 5.44 -25.49 -5.65
N ARG A 3 5.06 -25.26 -4.39
CA ARG A 3 4.53 -23.98 -3.93
C ARG A 3 5.42 -23.40 -2.81
N TYR A 4 5.81 -22.14 -2.97
CA TYR A 4 6.48 -21.39 -1.92
C TYR A 4 5.47 -20.55 -1.15
N ILE A 5 5.50 -20.64 0.18
CA ILE A 5 4.64 -19.90 1.10
C ILE A 5 5.54 -18.95 1.91
N TYR A 6 5.12 -17.71 2.12
CA TYR A 6 5.87 -16.70 2.85
C TYR A 6 4.95 -15.84 3.72
N ASP A 7 5.51 -15.10 4.66
CA ASP A 7 4.86 -14.33 5.73
C ASP A 7 4.10 -13.07 5.28
N SER A 8 3.70 -12.98 4.03
CA SER A 8 2.97 -11.84 3.43
C SER A 8 3.71 -10.51 3.46
N THR A 9 4.95 -10.43 4.00
CA THR A 9 5.77 -9.22 4.00
C THR A 9 6.54 -9.04 2.68
N PHE A 10 6.96 -7.81 2.38
CA PHE A 10 7.81 -7.56 1.20
C PHE A 10 9.19 -8.21 1.34
N ASP A 11 9.75 -8.21 2.55
CA ASP A 11 11.02 -8.89 2.85
C ASP A 11 10.91 -10.42 2.67
N GLY A 12 9.78 -10.99 3.08
CA GLY A 12 9.47 -12.40 2.82
C GLY A 12 9.39 -12.70 1.34
N PHE A 13 8.71 -11.87 0.55
CA PHE A 13 8.65 -12.00 -0.90
C PHE A 13 10.05 -11.91 -1.54
N LEU A 14 10.88 -10.93 -1.15
CA LEU A 14 12.27 -10.85 -1.65
C LEU A 14 13.12 -12.05 -1.22
N SER A 15 12.85 -12.63 -0.05
CA SER A 15 13.49 -13.88 0.40
C SER A 15 13.08 -15.07 -0.48
N VAL A 16 11.82 -15.12 -0.94
CA VAL A 16 11.35 -16.08 -1.96
C VAL A 16 12.14 -15.89 -3.26
N ILE A 17 12.27 -14.65 -3.76
CA ILE A 17 13.05 -14.34 -4.97
C ILE A 17 14.49 -14.86 -4.83
N TYR A 18 15.13 -14.61 -3.68
CA TYR A 18 16.49 -15.14 -3.40
C TYR A 18 16.52 -16.66 -3.52
N ASN A 19 15.58 -17.35 -2.89
CA ASN A 19 15.53 -18.81 -2.92
C ASN A 19 15.28 -19.35 -4.35
N CYS A 20 14.49 -18.68 -5.18
CA CYS A 20 14.28 -19.07 -6.57
C CYS A 20 15.56 -19.09 -7.42
N TYR A 21 16.58 -18.27 -7.07
CA TYR A 21 17.85 -18.26 -7.78
C TYR A 21 18.81 -19.39 -7.37
N TYR A 22 18.71 -19.87 -6.15
CA TYR A 22 19.63 -20.87 -5.59
C TYR A 22 19.00 -22.26 -5.49
N ASN A 23 17.68 -22.36 -5.61
CA ASN A 23 16.92 -23.59 -5.48
C ASN A 23 15.99 -23.79 -6.68
N LYS A 24 15.08 -24.73 -6.54
CA LYS A 24 14.10 -25.03 -7.58
C LYS A 24 13.07 -23.90 -7.73
N MET A 25 12.72 -23.60 -8.98
CA MET A 25 11.65 -22.62 -9.28
C MET A 25 10.29 -23.16 -8.84
N PRO A 26 9.48 -22.35 -8.14
CA PRO A 26 8.13 -22.74 -7.76
C PRO A 26 7.15 -22.61 -8.93
N ASP A 27 6.13 -23.46 -8.93
CA ASP A 27 4.97 -23.33 -9.83
C ASP A 27 3.99 -22.28 -9.33
N CYS A 28 3.99 -22.01 -7.99
CA CYS A 28 3.14 -21.05 -7.31
C CYS A 28 3.89 -20.38 -6.14
N ILE A 29 3.60 -19.09 -5.91
CA ILE A 29 4.05 -18.33 -4.74
C ILE A 29 2.79 -17.82 -4.06
N GLU A 30 2.63 -18.11 -2.78
CA GLU A 30 1.42 -17.77 -2.04
C GLU A 30 1.75 -17.13 -0.70
N ARG A 31 0.92 -16.20 -0.28
CA ARG A 31 0.99 -15.53 1.02
C ARG A 31 0.39 -16.44 2.09
N ASP A 32 0.96 -16.45 3.28
CA ASP A 32 0.45 -17.24 4.40
C ASP A 32 -0.97 -16.84 4.84
N ASP A 33 -1.31 -15.54 4.72
CA ASP A 33 -2.64 -15.00 5.02
C ASP A 33 -3.75 -15.50 4.05
N ARG A 34 -3.36 -16.13 2.94
CA ARG A 34 -4.26 -16.71 1.91
C ARG A 34 -4.07 -18.20 1.72
N TYR A 35 -3.18 -18.78 2.52
CA TYR A 35 -2.86 -20.20 2.40
C TYR A 35 -4.09 -21.09 2.58
N THR A 36 -4.27 -22.00 1.64
CA THR A 36 -5.22 -23.09 1.73
C THR A 36 -4.52 -24.41 1.42
N PHE A 37 -4.69 -25.40 2.28
CA PHE A 37 -4.11 -26.71 2.07
C PHE A 37 -4.64 -27.36 0.79
N ASN A 38 -3.73 -27.89 -0.04
CA ASN A 38 -4.08 -28.57 -1.29
C ASN A 38 -3.07 -29.68 -1.56
N LEU A 39 -3.54 -30.93 -1.64
CA LEU A 39 -2.71 -32.13 -1.87
C LEU A 39 -1.93 -32.14 -3.20
N LEU A 40 -2.29 -31.28 -4.15
CA LEU A 40 -1.57 -31.18 -5.45
C LEU A 40 -0.24 -30.40 -5.33
N PHE A 41 -0.02 -29.71 -4.22
CA PHE A 41 1.18 -28.90 -4.00
C PHE A 41 2.11 -29.55 -2.98
N ASP A 42 3.39 -29.47 -3.29
CA ASP A 42 4.50 -29.71 -2.36
C ASP A 42 4.87 -28.33 -1.77
N ASP A 43 4.47 -28.12 -0.53
CA ASP A 43 4.56 -26.83 0.12
C ASP A 43 5.91 -26.63 0.80
N ASN A 44 6.57 -25.53 0.49
CA ASN A 44 7.83 -25.11 1.10
C ASN A 44 7.68 -23.71 1.71
N ILE A 45 7.80 -23.64 3.03
CA ILE A 45 7.70 -22.37 3.77
C ILE A 45 9.03 -21.65 3.72
N ILE A 46 9.02 -20.42 3.22
CA ILE A 46 10.18 -19.54 3.14
C ILE A 46 10.11 -18.53 4.28
N ILE A 47 11.06 -18.64 5.20
CA ILE A 47 11.19 -17.70 6.31
C ILE A 47 11.82 -16.41 5.78
N SER A 48 11.24 -15.27 6.17
CA SER A 48 11.75 -13.94 5.87
C SER A 48 13.16 -13.76 6.46
N ASP A 49 14.09 -13.30 5.63
CA ASP A 49 15.49 -13.11 5.97
C ASP A 49 15.95 -11.73 5.48
N PRO A 50 16.18 -10.76 6.39
CA PRO A 50 16.59 -9.41 6.04
C PRO A 50 17.92 -9.35 5.25
N VAL A 51 18.81 -10.31 5.44
CA VAL A 51 20.07 -10.35 4.68
C VAL A 51 19.82 -10.75 3.24
N LYS A 52 18.93 -11.73 3.01
CA LYS A 52 18.53 -12.15 1.66
C LYS A 52 17.73 -11.09 0.95
N SER A 53 16.74 -10.49 1.62
CA SER A 53 15.91 -9.44 1.05
C SER A 53 16.74 -8.21 0.64
N ASN A 54 17.66 -7.76 1.49
CA ASN A 54 18.59 -6.68 1.16
C ASN A 54 19.52 -7.00 -0.03
N LYS A 55 19.96 -8.24 -0.17
CA LYS A 55 20.77 -8.64 -1.33
C LYS A 55 19.97 -8.54 -2.62
N VAL A 56 18.71 -8.97 -2.61
CA VAL A 56 17.83 -8.92 -3.79
C VAL A 56 17.47 -7.49 -4.14
N SER A 57 17.05 -6.66 -3.19
CA SER A 57 16.71 -5.26 -3.43
C SER A 57 17.91 -4.46 -3.98
N LYS A 58 19.10 -4.62 -3.40
CA LYS A 58 20.34 -4.03 -3.93
C LYS A 58 20.67 -4.53 -5.32
N ALA A 59 20.51 -5.83 -5.59
CA ALA A 59 20.76 -6.38 -6.92
C ALA A 59 19.79 -5.83 -7.97
N ILE A 60 18.51 -5.64 -7.64
CA ILE A 60 17.53 -5.00 -8.54
C ILE A 60 17.97 -3.57 -8.86
N VAL A 61 18.30 -2.78 -7.83
CA VAL A 61 18.72 -1.37 -8.02
C VAL A 61 19.99 -1.27 -8.86
N GLN A 62 21.00 -2.10 -8.58
CA GLN A 62 22.32 -2.01 -9.22
C GLN A 62 22.34 -2.58 -10.64
N LYS A 63 21.61 -3.67 -10.89
CA LYS A 63 21.66 -4.39 -12.18
C LYS A 63 20.50 -4.04 -13.11
N ILE A 64 19.41 -3.49 -12.58
CA ILE A 64 18.25 -3.10 -13.38
C ILE A 64 18.05 -1.59 -13.23
N SER A 65 17.29 -1.15 -12.20
CA SER A 65 17.11 0.27 -11.86
C SER A 65 16.36 0.46 -10.54
N THR A 66 16.48 1.66 -9.94
CA THR A 66 15.64 2.07 -8.80
C THR A 66 14.15 2.09 -9.17
N GLU A 67 13.83 2.52 -10.38
CA GLU A 67 12.45 2.54 -10.90
C GLU A 67 11.83 1.13 -10.92
N THR A 68 12.61 0.12 -11.33
CA THR A 68 12.16 -1.28 -11.28
C THR A 68 11.81 -1.72 -9.86
N LEU A 69 12.63 -1.35 -8.86
CA LEU A 69 12.32 -1.69 -7.47
C LEU A 69 11.02 -1.00 -6.99
N ILE A 70 10.78 0.25 -7.40
CA ILE A 70 9.53 0.96 -7.13
C ILE A 70 8.34 0.24 -7.77
N HIS A 71 8.46 -0.17 -9.04
CA HIS A 71 7.41 -0.93 -9.72
C HIS A 71 7.12 -2.26 -9.03
N VAL A 72 8.15 -2.97 -8.58
CA VAL A 72 8.02 -4.23 -7.84
C VAL A 72 7.30 -4.00 -6.52
N TYR A 73 7.74 -3.01 -5.73
CA TYR A 73 7.14 -2.72 -4.43
C TYR A 73 5.67 -2.27 -4.55
N GLN A 74 5.38 -1.29 -5.41
CA GLN A 74 4.02 -0.82 -5.60
C GLN A 74 3.10 -1.93 -6.13
N SER A 75 3.58 -2.76 -7.07
CA SER A 75 2.76 -3.85 -7.59
C SER A 75 2.53 -4.94 -6.55
N PHE A 76 3.50 -5.21 -5.67
CA PHE A 76 3.34 -6.09 -4.51
C PHE A 76 2.23 -5.57 -3.58
N LEU A 77 2.19 -4.27 -3.31
CA LEU A 77 1.17 -3.60 -2.51
C LEU A 77 -0.23 -3.61 -3.17
N SER A 78 -0.33 -4.01 -4.44
CA SER A 78 -1.65 -4.21 -5.07
C SER A 78 -2.42 -5.37 -4.47
N GLU A 79 -1.72 -6.33 -3.88
CA GLU A 79 -2.28 -7.55 -3.27
C GLU A 79 -3.17 -8.36 -4.22
N VAL A 80 -2.94 -8.25 -5.52
CA VAL A 80 -3.67 -9.03 -6.52
C VAL A 80 -3.20 -10.47 -6.49
N GLN A 81 -4.13 -11.41 -6.49
CA GLN A 81 -3.81 -12.83 -6.46
C GLN A 81 -2.89 -13.23 -7.62
N GLY A 82 -1.79 -13.92 -7.30
CA GLY A 82 -0.80 -14.40 -8.27
C GLY A 82 0.14 -13.31 -8.80
N ILE A 83 0.13 -12.11 -8.21
CA ILE A 83 1.04 -11.03 -8.59
C ILE A 83 2.50 -11.42 -8.33
N GLU A 84 2.76 -12.21 -7.30
CA GLU A 84 4.09 -12.64 -6.86
C GLU A 84 4.85 -13.39 -7.97
N LEU A 85 4.19 -14.32 -8.66
CA LEU A 85 4.81 -15.06 -9.75
C LEU A 85 5.10 -14.17 -10.96
N LYS A 86 4.23 -13.19 -11.21
CA LYS A 86 4.43 -12.20 -12.28
C LYS A 86 5.59 -11.26 -11.95
N LEU A 87 5.70 -10.83 -10.70
CA LEU A 87 6.83 -10.06 -10.18
C LEU A 87 8.14 -10.81 -10.32
N LEU A 88 8.18 -12.11 -9.97
CA LEU A 88 9.35 -12.96 -10.18
C LEU A 88 9.78 -12.97 -11.65
N LYS A 89 8.85 -13.19 -12.58
CA LYS A 89 9.13 -13.20 -14.03
C LYS A 89 9.61 -11.84 -14.54
N TYR A 90 9.02 -10.75 -14.03
CA TYR A 90 9.44 -9.39 -14.37
C TYR A 90 10.88 -9.10 -13.90
N ILE A 91 11.22 -9.47 -12.66
CA ILE A 91 12.56 -9.32 -12.10
C ILE A 91 13.57 -10.17 -12.88
N GLN A 92 13.22 -11.42 -13.23
CA GLN A 92 14.07 -12.29 -14.05
C GLN A 92 14.36 -11.71 -15.42
N LEU A 93 13.35 -11.13 -16.07
CA LEU A 93 13.52 -10.45 -17.34
C LEU A 93 14.43 -9.24 -17.17
N GLY A 94 14.21 -8.43 -16.12
CA GLY A 94 15.05 -7.27 -15.81
C GLY A 94 16.52 -7.63 -15.61
N PHE A 95 16.83 -8.75 -14.94
CA PHE A 95 18.22 -9.22 -14.82
C PHE A 95 18.83 -9.67 -16.16
N LYS A 96 18.02 -10.01 -17.17
CA LYS A 96 18.52 -10.38 -18.52
C LYS A 96 18.76 -9.17 -19.41
N ILE A 97 17.89 -8.16 -19.39
CA ILE A 97 17.91 -7.04 -20.33
C ILE A 97 18.23 -5.68 -19.69
N GLY A 98 18.43 -5.64 -18.35
CA GLY A 98 18.72 -4.41 -17.62
C GLY A 98 17.52 -3.48 -17.52
N SER A 99 17.79 -2.17 -17.40
CA SER A 99 16.78 -1.11 -17.21
C SER A 99 15.76 -1.00 -18.36
N THR A 100 16.11 -1.47 -19.55
CA THR A 100 15.20 -1.49 -20.71
C THR A 100 13.95 -2.34 -20.50
N VAL A 101 13.92 -3.16 -19.43
CA VAL A 101 12.72 -3.92 -19.05
C VAL A 101 11.51 -3.00 -18.83
N ASN A 102 11.73 -1.79 -18.35
CA ASN A 102 10.65 -0.82 -18.05
C ASN A 102 9.97 -0.32 -19.33
N ASP A 103 10.67 -0.31 -20.46
CA ASP A 103 10.16 0.11 -21.77
C ASP A 103 9.56 -1.06 -22.57
N TYR A 104 9.78 -2.31 -22.11
CA TYR A 104 9.39 -3.49 -22.85
C TYR A 104 7.92 -3.85 -22.67
N MET A 105 7.04 -2.90 -23.02
CA MET A 105 5.57 -2.97 -22.82
C MET A 105 4.86 -4.06 -23.62
N VAL A 106 5.50 -4.64 -24.65
CA VAL A 106 4.96 -5.76 -25.42
C VAL A 106 4.87 -7.02 -24.57
N ASN A 107 5.71 -7.12 -23.54
CA ASN A 107 5.68 -8.24 -22.61
C ASN A 107 4.50 -8.10 -21.64
N GLU A 108 3.67 -9.13 -21.55
CA GLU A 108 2.47 -9.18 -20.72
C GLU A 108 2.78 -8.90 -19.24
N PHE A 109 3.83 -9.50 -18.69
CA PHE A 109 4.21 -9.32 -17.28
C PHE A 109 4.65 -7.88 -17.01
N VAL A 110 5.44 -7.29 -17.90
CA VAL A 110 5.89 -5.90 -17.77
C VAL A 110 4.70 -4.95 -17.75
N ASN A 111 3.80 -5.10 -18.73
CA ASN A 111 2.60 -4.28 -18.85
C ASN A 111 1.73 -4.38 -17.59
N GLU A 112 1.51 -5.59 -17.10
CA GLU A 112 0.67 -5.83 -15.93
C GLU A 112 1.29 -5.24 -14.66
N ILE A 113 2.59 -5.44 -14.43
CA ILE A 113 3.30 -4.88 -13.27
C ILE A 113 3.22 -3.35 -13.30
N GLN A 114 3.52 -2.71 -14.42
CA GLN A 114 3.43 -1.26 -14.53
C GLN A 114 1.99 -0.74 -14.38
N LYS A 115 0.99 -1.48 -14.85
CA LYS A 115 -0.41 -1.16 -14.64
C LYS A 115 -0.78 -1.12 -13.16
N TYR A 116 -0.35 -2.13 -12.38
CA TYR A 116 -0.63 -2.15 -10.94
C TYR A 116 0.20 -1.13 -10.17
N SER A 117 1.48 -0.96 -10.51
CA SER A 117 2.32 0.09 -9.92
C SER A 117 1.66 1.47 -10.08
N ARG A 118 1.24 1.84 -11.29
CA ARG A 118 0.54 3.10 -11.55
C ARG A 118 -0.78 3.25 -10.78
N LYS A 119 -1.57 2.17 -10.66
CA LYS A 119 -2.83 2.20 -9.91
C LYS A 119 -2.62 2.41 -8.42
N VAL A 120 -1.65 1.71 -7.83
CA VAL A 120 -1.29 1.84 -6.41
C VAL A 120 -0.73 3.24 -6.14
N GLY A 121 0.21 3.71 -6.96
CA GLY A 121 0.77 5.06 -6.83
C GLY A 121 -0.29 6.17 -6.97
N ALA A 122 -1.22 6.02 -7.93
CA ALA A 122 -2.31 6.97 -8.10
C ALA A 122 -3.30 6.96 -6.92
N GLU A 123 -3.57 5.79 -6.31
CA GLU A 123 -4.41 5.72 -5.12
C GLU A 123 -3.68 6.33 -3.90
N ALA A 124 -2.40 6.02 -3.70
CA ALA A 124 -1.59 6.64 -2.66
C ALA A 124 -1.59 8.17 -2.78
N HIS A 125 -1.36 8.69 -3.98
CA HIS A 125 -1.40 10.14 -4.23
C HIS A 125 -2.77 10.76 -3.87
N LYS A 126 -3.88 10.10 -4.18
CA LYS A 126 -5.21 10.57 -3.77
C LYS A 126 -5.35 10.65 -2.24
N PHE A 127 -4.84 9.66 -1.51
CA PHE A 127 -4.92 9.64 -0.06
C PHE A 127 -4.10 10.75 0.61
N LEU A 128 -3.08 11.33 -0.03
CA LEU A 128 -2.42 12.53 0.48
C LEU A 128 -3.38 13.71 0.69
N GLY A 129 -4.45 13.77 -0.11
CA GLY A 129 -5.49 14.81 -0.01
C GLY A 129 -6.80 14.36 0.63
N LEU A 130 -7.02 13.05 0.80
CA LEU A 130 -8.30 12.50 1.27
C LEU A 130 -8.29 12.07 2.74
N VAL A 131 -7.13 11.93 3.38
CA VAL A 131 -7.05 11.60 4.81
C VAL A 131 -7.63 12.75 5.63
N ARG A 132 -8.54 12.45 6.55
CA ARG A 132 -9.15 13.39 7.48
C ARG A 132 -8.83 12.95 8.89
N PHE A 133 -7.96 13.70 9.55
CA PHE A 133 -7.64 13.48 10.95
C PHE A 133 -8.72 14.09 11.84
N GLN A 134 -8.98 13.43 12.94
CA GLN A 134 -9.86 13.85 14.02
C GLN A 134 -9.06 13.79 15.31
N ASP A 135 -9.20 14.77 16.17
CA ASP A 135 -8.50 14.79 17.45
C ASP A 135 -9.22 13.89 18.48
N PHE A 136 -8.44 13.05 19.13
CA PHE A 136 -8.85 12.25 20.28
C PHE A 136 -7.83 12.41 21.40
N ASN A 137 -8.07 13.36 22.28
CA ASN A 137 -7.22 13.65 23.44
C ASN A 137 -5.74 13.89 23.04
N GLY A 138 -5.50 14.71 22.03
CA GLY A 138 -4.16 15.06 21.55
C GLY A 138 -3.52 14.01 20.64
N ILE A 139 -4.29 13.02 20.16
CA ILE A 139 -3.86 12.06 19.14
C ILE A 139 -4.72 12.25 17.90
N LEU A 140 -4.10 12.58 16.78
CA LEU A 140 -4.77 12.71 15.49
C LEU A 140 -5.04 11.34 14.89
N TYR A 141 -6.30 10.94 14.79
CA TYR A 141 -6.72 9.67 14.23
C TYR A 141 -7.40 9.85 12.87
N ALA A 142 -7.03 9.02 11.90
CA ALA A 142 -7.69 8.96 10.61
C ALA A 142 -7.99 7.51 10.20
N ALA A 143 -9.23 7.24 9.81
CA ALA A 143 -9.63 5.98 9.20
C ALA A 143 -9.57 6.07 7.68
N ILE A 144 -9.02 5.05 7.02
CA ILE A 144 -8.98 4.92 5.57
C ILE A 144 -9.43 3.52 5.14
N GLU A 145 -10.00 3.42 3.94
CA GLU A 145 -10.41 2.15 3.33
C GLU A 145 -9.91 2.08 1.88
N PRO A 146 -8.60 2.01 1.66
CA PRO A 146 -8.05 1.96 0.31
C PRO A 146 -8.30 0.61 -0.38
N THR A 147 -8.32 0.61 -1.71
CA THR A 147 -8.37 -0.62 -2.50
C THR A 147 -7.10 -1.42 -2.34
N TYR A 148 -5.96 -0.73 -2.45
CA TYR A 148 -4.61 -1.28 -2.37
C TYR A 148 -3.97 -0.95 -1.02
N ASN A 149 -2.91 -1.64 -0.67
CA ASN A 149 -2.17 -1.36 0.56
C ASN A 149 -1.27 -0.13 0.37
N VAL A 150 -1.84 1.08 0.57
CA VAL A 150 -1.13 2.34 0.34
C VAL A 150 -0.63 3.01 1.62
N SER A 151 -0.91 2.44 2.78
CA SER A 151 -0.67 3.09 4.07
C SER A 151 0.80 3.47 4.27
N GLU A 152 1.74 2.58 3.95
CA GLU A 152 3.18 2.86 4.03
C GLU A 152 3.63 3.95 3.04
N LEU A 153 3.01 4.01 1.85
CA LEU A 153 3.37 4.98 0.83
C LEU A 153 3.00 6.42 1.23
N ILE A 154 1.98 6.58 2.08
CA ILE A 154 1.52 7.90 2.55
C ILE A 154 2.13 8.29 3.90
N ALA A 155 2.68 7.34 4.66
CA ALA A 155 3.19 7.56 6.01
C ALA A 155 4.26 8.66 6.08
N ASN A 156 5.23 8.65 5.18
CA ASN A 156 6.31 9.63 5.17
C ASN A 156 5.81 11.05 4.89
N HIS A 157 4.79 11.23 4.03
CA HIS A 157 4.17 12.52 3.80
C HIS A 157 3.56 13.11 5.08
N PHE A 158 2.83 12.29 5.84
CA PHE A 158 2.22 12.75 7.09
C PHE A 158 3.25 12.91 8.22
N LYS A 159 4.32 12.12 8.23
CA LYS A 159 5.48 12.33 9.11
C LYS A 159 6.08 13.72 8.92
N GLU A 160 6.27 14.17 7.68
CA GLU A 160 6.82 15.50 7.38
C GLU A 160 5.81 16.61 7.69
N ARG A 161 4.55 16.41 7.34
CA ARG A 161 3.49 17.42 7.49
C ARG A 161 3.04 17.64 8.93
N LEU A 162 3.02 16.59 9.74
CA LEU A 162 2.54 16.55 11.12
C LEU A 162 3.66 16.08 12.06
N ALA A 163 4.87 16.62 11.87
CA ALA A 163 6.07 16.17 12.56
C ALA A 163 6.02 16.32 14.09
N ASN A 164 5.26 17.30 14.58
CA ASN A 164 5.13 17.62 16.02
C ASN A 164 3.92 16.95 16.67
N GLU A 165 3.09 16.27 15.88
CA GLU A 165 1.86 15.67 16.35
C GLU A 165 2.00 14.16 16.52
N LYS A 166 1.21 13.58 17.41
CA LYS A 166 1.01 12.13 17.46
C LYS A 166 -0.16 11.77 16.55
N TRP A 167 0.03 10.83 15.65
CA TRP A 167 -1.06 10.48 14.75
C TRP A 167 -1.13 8.97 14.46
N ILE A 168 -2.35 8.55 14.11
CA ILE A 168 -2.66 7.17 13.73
C ILE A 168 -3.45 7.20 12.41
N ILE A 169 -2.97 6.47 11.41
CA ILE A 169 -3.70 6.18 10.18
C ILE A 169 -4.10 4.71 10.20
N HIS A 170 -5.39 4.44 10.29
CA HIS A 170 -5.97 3.10 10.41
C HIS A 170 -6.52 2.62 9.07
N ASP A 171 -5.92 1.59 8.49
CA ASP A 171 -6.51 0.83 7.38
C ASP A 171 -7.56 -0.13 7.96
N VAL A 172 -8.81 0.29 7.90
CA VAL A 172 -9.95 -0.46 8.47
C VAL A 172 -10.14 -1.80 7.75
N LYS A 173 -9.89 -1.83 6.44
CA LYS A 173 -10.04 -3.03 5.63
C LYS A 173 -9.03 -4.11 6.01
N ARG A 174 -7.78 -3.71 6.28
CA ARG A 174 -6.68 -4.62 6.60
C ARG A 174 -6.46 -4.81 8.09
N LYS A 175 -7.17 -4.05 8.95
CA LYS A 175 -7.15 -4.15 10.41
C LYS A 175 -5.77 -3.88 11.03
N PHE A 176 -5.00 -2.99 10.41
CA PHE A 176 -3.77 -2.48 10.97
C PHE A 176 -3.75 -0.95 10.94
N ALA A 177 -2.87 -0.35 11.72
CA ALA A 177 -2.66 1.08 11.71
C ALA A 177 -1.17 1.41 11.65
N ILE A 178 -0.87 2.55 11.04
CA ILE A 178 0.41 3.23 11.19
C ILE A 178 0.26 4.21 12.33
N ALA A 179 1.06 4.05 13.37
CA ALA A 179 1.17 4.97 14.49
C ALA A 179 2.49 5.73 14.39
N TYR A 180 2.43 7.05 14.56
CA TYR A 180 3.58 7.93 14.56
C TYR A 180 3.70 8.66 15.89
N GLU A 181 4.87 8.54 16.47
CA GLU A 181 5.28 9.23 17.68
C GLU A 181 6.82 9.34 17.71
N ASN A 182 7.36 10.39 18.34
CA ASN A 182 8.81 10.57 18.54
C ASN A 182 9.64 10.49 17.23
N ASN A 183 9.13 11.10 16.17
CA ASN A 183 9.77 11.16 14.86
C ASN A 183 9.94 9.80 14.14
N GLU A 184 9.24 8.77 14.58
CA GLU A 184 9.22 7.45 13.95
C GLU A 184 7.78 6.97 13.78
N TRP A 185 7.50 6.24 12.70
CA TRP A 185 6.24 5.55 12.53
C TRP A 185 6.43 4.03 12.50
N MET A 186 5.42 3.31 12.97
CA MET A 186 5.42 1.86 13.02
C MET A 186 4.05 1.30 12.64
N ILE A 187 4.07 0.09 12.08
CA ILE A 187 2.84 -0.66 11.79
C ILE A 187 2.48 -1.51 13.00
N ARG A 188 1.20 -1.51 13.36
CA ARG A 188 0.64 -2.32 14.45
C ARG A 188 -0.71 -2.91 14.02
N GLU A 189 -0.99 -4.14 14.43
CA GLU A 189 -2.37 -4.61 14.41
C GLU A 189 -3.22 -3.68 15.26
N PHE A 190 -4.34 -3.26 14.70
CA PHE A 190 -5.20 -2.28 15.36
C PHE A 190 -6.66 -2.74 15.31
N LYS A 191 -7.19 -3.04 16.51
CA LYS A 191 -8.61 -3.37 16.70
C LYS A 191 -9.28 -2.14 17.30
N PHE A 192 -9.90 -1.35 16.45
CA PHE A 192 -10.63 -0.16 16.88
C PHE A 192 -11.91 -0.58 17.64
N LYS A 193 -12.03 -0.19 18.91
CA LYS A 193 -13.32 -0.11 19.56
C LYS A 193 -13.91 1.25 19.19
N LYS A 194 -15.10 1.25 18.56
CA LYS A 194 -15.79 2.49 18.18
C LYS A 194 -15.84 3.41 19.41
N LEU A 195 -15.28 4.60 19.28
CA LEU A 195 -15.36 5.61 20.32
C LEU A 195 -16.81 6.05 20.48
N GLU A 196 -17.31 6.08 21.71
CA GLU A 196 -18.72 6.33 22.00
C GLU A 196 -19.13 7.79 21.81
N SER A 197 -18.16 8.71 21.84
CA SER A 197 -18.44 10.17 21.62
C SER A 197 -17.19 10.91 21.14
N TYR A 198 -17.40 11.92 20.32
CA TYR A 198 -16.40 12.95 20.02
C TYR A 198 -16.44 14.01 21.12
N GLU A 199 -15.31 14.64 21.40
CA GLU A 199 -15.29 15.84 22.23
C GLU A 199 -16.06 16.99 21.55
N GLU A 200 -16.64 17.91 22.34
CA GLU A 200 -17.42 19.04 21.81
C GLU A 200 -16.56 19.91 20.88
N GLU A 201 -15.28 20.05 21.19
CA GLU A 201 -14.32 20.81 20.41
C GLU A 201 -14.08 20.19 19.02
N GLU A 202 -13.93 18.87 18.94
CA GLU A 202 -13.80 18.17 17.66
C GLU A 202 -15.06 18.33 16.80
N LEU A 203 -16.25 18.23 17.39
CA LEU A 203 -17.51 18.48 16.70
C LEU A 203 -17.60 19.92 16.16
N PHE A 204 -17.11 20.89 16.91
CA PHE A 204 -17.03 22.28 16.47
C PHE A 204 -16.11 22.40 15.23
N TYR A 205 -14.90 21.83 15.24
CA TYR A 205 -13.99 21.87 14.10
C TYR A 205 -14.53 21.13 12.88
N GLN A 206 -15.20 20.00 13.06
CA GLN A 206 -15.87 19.29 11.94
C GLN A 206 -16.95 20.15 11.30
N ASN A 207 -17.77 20.86 12.08
CA ASN A 207 -18.78 21.78 11.58
C ASN A 207 -18.15 22.97 10.84
N LEU A 208 -17.08 23.54 11.41
CA LEU A 208 -16.33 24.62 10.78
C LEU A 208 -15.75 24.19 9.42
N TRP A 209 -15.20 22.97 9.34
CA TRP A 209 -14.72 22.39 8.09
C TRP A 209 -15.83 22.24 7.03
N LYS A 210 -17.02 21.77 7.42
CA LYS A 210 -18.17 21.64 6.51
C LYS A 210 -18.61 23.01 5.98
N ILE A 211 -18.66 24.02 6.84
CA ILE A 211 -19.01 25.39 6.45
C ILE A 211 -17.96 25.93 5.48
N PHE A 212 -16.66 25.79 5.81
CA PHE A 212 -15.57 26.22 4.93
C PHE A 212 -15.66 25.55 3.55
N HIS A 213 -15.77 24.23 3.51
CA HIS A 213 -15.89 23.48 2.26
C HIS A 213 -17.07 23.94 1.41
N LYS A 214 -18.19 24.26 2.04
CA LYS A 214 -19.37 24.79 1.34
C LYS A 214 -19.15 26.23 0.84
N SER A 215 -18.47 27.07 1.62
CA SER A 215 -18.25 28.49 1.29
C SER A 215 -17.23 28.70 0.16
N VAL A 216 -16.19 27.87 0.09
CA VAL A 216 -15.18 27.96 -0.99
C VAL A 216 -15.64 27.32 -2.30
N SER A 217 -16.73 26.56 -2.27
CA SER A 217 -17.25 25.92 -3.47
C SER A 217 -17.98 26.93 -4.38
N ILE A 218 -17.46 27.10 -5.59
CA ILE A 218 -18.07 27.97 -6.61
C ILE A 218 -19.18 27.18 -7.29
N LYS A 219 -20.44 27.60 -7.12
CA LYS A 219 -21.64 26.87 -7.60
C LYS A 219 -21.62 26.66 -9.11
N GLU A 220 -21.16 27.65 -9.89
CA GLU A 220 -21.07 27.64 -11.35
C GLU A 220 -20.01 26.66 -11.86
N ARG A 221 -19.03 26.29 -11.03
CA ARG A 221 -17.96 25.33 -11.34
C ARG A 221 -18.26 23.93 -10.85
N LYS A 222 -19.42 23.68 -10.25
CA LYS A 222 -19.76 22.38 -9.72
C LYS A 222 -19.82 21.32 -10.85
N ASN A 223 -18.91 20.36 -10.77
CA ASN A 223 -18.83 19.23 -11.71
C ASN A 223 -18.77 17.92 -10.93
N ASN A 224 -19.93 17.30 -10.74
CA ASN A 224 -20.05 16.07 -9.97
C ASN A 224 -19.25 14.90 -10.59
N ARG A 225 -19.10 14.85 -11.92
CA ARG A 225 -18.32 13.81 -12.60
C ARG A 225 -16.84 13.95 -12.29
N LEU A 226 -16.31 15.15 -12.38
CA LEU A 226 -14.91 15.44 -12.05
C LEU A 226 -14.64 15.24 -10.56
N GLN A 227 -15.56 15.63 -9.70
CA GLN A 227 -15.47 15.37 -8.26
C GLN A 227 -15.38 13.86 -7.97
N MET A 228 -16.26 13.04 -8.55
CA MET A 228 -16.22 11.58 -8.37
C MET A 228 -14.97 10.93 -8.96
N GLN A 229 -14.36 11.50 -9.98
CA GLN A 229 -13.11 11.02 -10.57
C GLN A 229 -11.93 11.25 -9.63
N ASN A 230 -11.84 12.42 -9.00
CA ASN A 230 -10.74 12.79 -8.08
C ASN A 230 -11.00 12.28 -6.65
N MET A 231 -12.25 12.24 -6.23
CA MET A 231 -12.74 11.82 -4.91
C MET A 231 -13.82 10.74 -5.09
N PRO A 232 -13.45 9.48 -5.36
CA PRO A 232 -14.38 8.38 -5.59
C PRO A 232 -15.35 8.17 -4.41
N LYS A 233 -16.60 7.86 -4.71
CA LYS A 233 -17.65 7.65 -3.70
C LYS A 233 -17.32 6.63 -2.63
N LYS A 234 -16.52 5.62 -2.96
CA LYS A 234 -16.08 4.57 -2.01
C LYS A 234 -15.30 5.11 -0.82
N TYR A 235 -14.71 6.33 -0.91
CA TYR A 235 -13.97 6.97 0.18
C TYR A 235 -14.82 7.94 1.01
N TRP A 236 -16.06 8.26 0.60
CA TRP A 236 -16.88 9.30 1.22
C TRP A 236 -17.25 9.00 2.66
N ASN A 237 -17.32 7.72 3.05
CA ASN A 237 -17.60 7.33 4.43
C ASN A 237 -16.59 7.89 5.45
N ASN A 238 -15.37 8.16 5.02
CA ASN A 238 -14.29 8.68 5.86
C ASN A 238 -14.04 10.18 5.67
N LEU A 239 -14.84 10.86 4.81
CA LEU A 239 -14.74 12.28 4.53
C LEU A 239 -15.82 13.05 5.31
N ILE A 240 -15.37 13.95 6.20
CA ILE A 240 -16.25 14.74 7.09
C ILE A 240 -17.22 15.61 6.28
N GLU A 241 -16.73 16.21 5.21
CA GLU A 241 -17.50 17.10 4.32
C GLU A 241 -18.55 16.39 3.45
N MET A 242 -18.54 15.06 3.42
CA MET A 242 -19.46 14.25 2.62
C MET A 242 -20.55 13.55 3.46
N LYS A 243 -20.50 13.72 4.77
CA LYS A 243 -21.50 13.21 5.74
C LYS A 243 -22.63 14.17 5.99
#